data_e6a27507614140f6d31d80d8a4ce5a5b
#
_entry.id   e6a27507614140f6d31d80d8a4ce5a5b
#
_cell.length_a   1.000
_cell.length_b   1.000
_cell.length_c   1.000
_cell.angle_alpha   90.00
_cell.angle_beta   90.00
_cell.angle_gamma   90.00
#
_symmetry.space_group_name_H-M   'P 1'
#
loop_
_entity.id
_entity.type
_entity.pdbx_description
1 polymer ?
#
loop_
_entity_poly.entity_id
_entity_poly.type
_entity_poly.pdbx_seq_one_letter_code
_entity_poly.pdbx_strand_id
1 'polypeptide(L)'
;MTARYATPEEISTWNSLIISNPDGGNVFSSYEYSEIKKLTNYTPRFIIKGTLAITVLEKQTPPLGKLWYLPKGPNVTSGKELFDTLKALRPLAKKAGVFAIRVETELDRACQPTLERHGMKKAAAIIPNPSTITLDISAPPEEVLAALPQKGRHAIRRAERDGVTITSVKTTEANCKKMYELLSKTAEGQFGIRSYNYYKEFWQSFEKAGLGQLFFANFEGKVVAGAYAMTFGTKSTYKDGASVRERTAYGASHLLQWKVIEWAKSRGITLHDFCGSPPSDEINNRDHPHHGVGMFKTAFNKEITDYIGCYDYIIQPTNYKIWKKIGERIHRRLYFQRTKDYYY
;
A
#
# COMPACT_ATOMS: atom_id res chain seq x y z
N MET A 1 -3.10 28.55 -6.40
CA MET A 1 -4.46 27.97 -6.21
C MET A 1 -4.63 27.62 -4.75
N THR A 2 -5.77 27.96 -4.13
CA THR A 2 -6.12 27.61 -2.75
C THR A 2 -6.72 26.21 -2.70
N ALA A 3 -6.46 25.51 -1.59
CA ALA A 3 -7.10 24.23 -1.32
C ALA A 3 -8.44 24.44 -0.59
N ARG A 4 -9.43 23.59 -0.84
CA ARG A 4 -10.73 23.55 -0.18
C ARG A 4 -11.19 22.12 0.10
N TYR A 5 -12.14 21.96 1.00
CA TYR A 5 -12.82 20.67 1.14
C TYR A 5 -13.65 20.37 -0.12
N ALA A 6 -13.72 19.10 -0.47
CA ALA A 6 -14.56 18.62 -1.56
C ALA A 6 -16.05 18.73 -1.20
N THR A 7 -16.90 18.91 -2.22
CA THR A 7 -18.36 18.87 -2.05
C THR A 7 -18.86 17.41 -1.97
N PRO A 8 -20.10 17.15 -1.52
CA PRO A 8 -20.67 15.82 -1.52
C PRO A 8 -20.68 15.16 -2.92
N GLU A 9 -20.92 15.95 -3.97
CA GLU A 9 -20.92 15.49 -5.37
C GLU A 9 -19.52 15.05 -5.80
N GLU A 10 -18.49 15.83 -5.45
CA GLU A 10 -17.09 15.46 -5.72
C GLU A 10 -16.69 14.19 -4.94
N ILE A 11 -17.14 14.04 -3.69
CA ILE A 11 -16.89 12.84 -2.90
C ILE A 11 -17.57 11.60 -3.50
N SER A 12 -18.76 11.75 -4.08
CA SER A 12 -19.47 10.62 -4.73
C SER A 12 -18.72 10.03 -5.94
N THR A 13 -17.82 10.81 -6.56
CA THR A 13 -16.98 10.40 -7.69
C THR A 13 -15.49 10.38 -7.33
N TRP A 14 -15.16 10.25 -6.03
CA TRP A 14 -13.82 10.43 -5.50
C TRP A 14 -12.74 9.61 -6.21
N ASN A 15 -13.02 8.33 -6.46
CA ASN A 15 -12.06 7.45 -7.12
C ASN A 15 -11.72 7.92 -8.53
N SER A 16 -12.69 8.41 -9.29
CA SER A 16 -12.44 8.98 -10.62
C SER A 16 -11.57 10.23 -10.55
N LEU A 17 -11.79 11.09 -9.54
CA LEU A 17 -10.96 12.28 -9.32
C LEU A 17 -9.52 11.90 -8.95
N ILE A 18 -9.33 10.91 -8.08
CA ILE A 18 -7.99 10.41 -7.71
C ILE A 18 -7.27 9.81 -8.94
N ILE A 19 -7.96 9.01 -9.75
CA ILE A 19 -7.40 8.42 -10.98
C ILE A 19 -6.99 9.51 -11.99
N SER A 20 -7.69 10.64 -12.00
CA SER A 20 -7.37 11.78 -12.89
C SER A 20 -6.19 12.62 -12.40
N ASN A 21 -5.60 12.33 -11.25
CA ASN A 21 -4.39 13.00 -10.77
C ASN A 21 -3.18 12.71 -11.68
N PRO A 22 -2.15 13.58 -11.70
CA PRO A 22 -1.02 13.51 -12.65
C PRO A 22 -0.26 12.18 -12.67
N ASP A 23 -0.22 11.44 -11.55
CA ASP A 23 0.44 10.12 -11.44
C ASP A 23 -0.50 8.93 -11.68
N GLY A 24 -1.77 9.18 -12.07
CA GLY A 24 -2.80 8.14 -12.24
C GLY A 24 -3.45 7.65 -10.95
N GLY A 25 -3.11 8.26 -9.82
CA GLY A 25 -3.66 7.94 -8.51
C GLY A 25 -3.11 6.65 -7.88
N ASN A 26 -3.52 6.40 -6.65
CA ASN A 26 -3.13 5.22 -5.90
C ASN A 26 -4.32 4.66 -5.10
N VAL A 27 -4.46 3.35 -5.03
CA VAL A 27 -5.56 2.66 -4.31
C VAL A 27 -5.60 3.03 -2.82
N PHE A 28 -4.48 3.38 -2.21
CA PHE A 28 -4.43 3.87 -0.82
C PHE A 28 -4.94 5.30 -0.65
N SER A 29 -5.21 6.01 -1.75
CA SER A 29 -5.91 7.30 -1.76
C SER A 29 -7.40 7.16 -2.13
N SER A 30 -7.92 5.95 -2.34
CA SER A 30 -9.31 5.68 -2.73
C SER A 30 -10.31 6.01 -1.62
N TYR A 31 -11.58 6.13 -2.00
CA TYR A 31 -12.68 6.28 -1.06
C TYR A 31 -12.78 5.08 -0.11
N GLU A 32 -12.70 3.85 -0.64
CA GLU A 32 -12.79 2.60 0.12
C GLU A 32 -11.69 2.50 1.18
N TYR A 33 -10.45 2.83 0.83
CA TYR A 33 -9.36 2.86 1.81
C TYR A 33 -9.63 3.86 2.93
N SER A 34 -10.17 5.02 2.59
CA SER A 34 -10.52 6.07 3.55
C SER A 34 -11.58 5.57 4.54
N GLU A 35 -12.60 4.85 4.06
CA GLU A 35 -13.64 4.28 4.92
C GLU A 35 -13.08 3.21 5.86
N ILE A 36 -12.25 2.30 5.36
CA ILE A 36 -11.58 1.27 6.18
C ILE A 36 -10.70 1.90 7.28
N LYS A 37 -10.06 3.02 7.00
CA LYS A 37 -9.21 3.69 8.00
C LYS A 37 -10.00 4.29 9.18
N LYS A 38 -11.32 4.42 9.07
CA LYS A 38 -12.18 4.74 10.22
C LYS A 38 -12.09 3.68 11.33
N LEU A 39 -11.90 2.41 10.98
CA LEU A 39 -11.69 1.31 11.93
C LEU A 39 -10.44 1.51 12.81
N THR A 40 -9.49 2.30 12.37
CA THR A 40 -8.27 2.63 13.09
C THR A 40 -8.25 4.07 13.60
N ASN A 41 -9.44 4.65 13.84
CA ASN A 41 -9.64 5.98 14.42
C ASN A 41 -9.04 7.11 13.58
N TYR A 42 -9.13 7.01 12.25
CA TYR A 42 -8.95 8.14 11.36
C TYR A 42 -10.28 8.76 10.96
N THR A 43 -10.26 10.06 10.70
CA THR A 43 -11.37 10.78 10.08
C THR A 43 -10.93 11.17 8.67
N PRO A 44 -11.52 10.58 7.62
CA PRO A 44 -11.22 10.99 6.25
C PRO A 44 -11.59 12.46 5.99
N ARG A 45 -10.74 13.15 5.24
CA ARG A 45 -10.98 14.47 4.70
C ARG A 45 -10.64 14.45 3.22
N PHE A 46 -11.54 14.93 2.42
CA PHE A 46 -11.42 15.01 0.98
C PHE A 46 -11.19 16.46 0.58
N ILE A 47 -10.07 16.73 -0.08
CA ILE A 47 -9.62 18.11 -0.39
C ILE A 47 -9.32 18.23 -1.88
N ILE A 48 -9.72 19.35 -2.46
CA ILE A 48 -9.44 19.70 -3.85
C ILE A 48 -8.49 20.91 -3.89
N LYS A 49 -7.46 20.83 -4.72
CA LYS A 49 -6.55 21.95 -5.06
C LYS A 49 -6.48 22.06 -6.60
N GLY A 50 -7.20 23.02 -7.17
CA GLY A 50 -7.38 23.06 -8.63
C GLY A 50 -8.06 21.79 -9.11
N THR A 51 -7.37 21.01 -9.94
CA THR A 51 -7.83 19.68 -10.42
C THR A 51 -7.33 18.52 -9.57
N LEU A 52 -6.40 18.76 -8.63
CA LEU A 52 -5.80 17.72 -7.81
C LEU A 52 -6.74 17.30 -6.67
N ALA A 53 -7.13 16.04 -6.62
CA ALA A 53 -7.87 15.43 -5.53
C ALA A 53 -6.89 14.86 -4.48
N ILE A 54 -7.12 15.15 -3.20
CA ILE A 54 -6.19 14.81 -2.12
C ILE A 54 -6.95 14.13 -0.98
N THR A 55 -6.68 12.87 -0.78
CA THR A 55 -7.17 12.12 0.38
C THR A 55 -6.30 12.41 1.59
N VAL A 56 -6.93 12.82 2.68
CA VAL A 56 -6.30 13.08 3.97
C VAL A 56 -6.95 12.19 5.03
N LEU A 57 -6.13 11.50 5.78
CA LEU A 57 -6.52 10.75 6.97
C LEU A 57 -6.14 11.57 8.21
N GLU A 58 -7.13 12.23 8.81
CA GLU A 58 -6.96 13.04 10.02
C GLU A 58 -6.95 12.16 11.26
N LYS A 59 -5.93 12.29 12.11
CA LYS A 59 -5.82 11.57 13.37
C LYS A 59 -5.70 12.52 14.56
N GLN A 60 -6.53 12.30 15.58
CA GLN A 60 -6.47 13.05 16.82
C GLN A 60 -5.26 12.61 17.66
N THR A 61 -4.55 13.56 18.25
CA THR A 61 -3.34 13.32 19.05
C THR A 61 -3.31 14.24 20.29
N PRO A 62 -4.33 14.19 21.16
CA PRO A 62 -4.41 15.08 22.30
C PRO A 62 -3.20 14.94 23.24
N PRO A 63 -2.67 16.03 23.86
CA PRO A 63 -3.15 17.41 23.74
C PRO A 63 -2.52 18.18 22.56
N LEU A 64 -1.76 17.54 21.66
CA LEU A 64 -0.92 18.19 20.64
C LEU A 64 -1.71 18.69 19.41
N GLY A 65 -3.01 18.34 19.30
CA GLY A 65 -3.82 18.66 18.15
C GLY A 65 -4.00 17.47 17.20
N LYS A 66 -3.80 17.67 15.91
CA LYS A 66 -4.08 16.65 14.89
C LYS A 66 -2.89 16.42 13.98
N LEU A 67 -2.75 15.18 13.52
CA LEU A 67 -1.87 14.78 12.43
C LEU A 67 -2.71 14.50 11.18
N TRP A 68 -2.37 15.11 10.06
CA TRP A 68 -2.88 14.73 8.76
C TRP A 68 -1.91 13.77 8.09
N TYR A 69 -2.43 12.66 7.57
CA TYR A 69 -1.66 11.68 6.82
C TYR A 69 -2.23 11.54 5.40
N LEU A 70 -1.36 11.62 4.41
CA LEU A 70 -1.69 11.46 2.99
C LEU A 70 -1.09 10.11 2.51
N PRO A 71 -1.88 9.02 2.53
CA PRO A 71 -1.38 7.69 2.18
C PRO A 71 -1.10 7.61 0.67
N LYS A 72 0.14 7.35 0.30
CA LYS A 72 0.61 7.34 -1.10
C LYS A 72 0.27 8.60 -1.88
N GLY A 73 -0.02 9.69 -1.17
CA GLY A 73 -0.40 10.98 -1.72
C GLY A 73 0.44 12.14 -1.15
N PRO A 74 0.19 13.37 -1.65
CA PRO A 74 -0.70 13.67 -2.79
C PRO A 74 -0.14 13.07 -4.08
N ASN A 75 -1.02 12.78 -5.02
CA ASN A 75 -0.69 12.13 -6.28
C ASN A 75 -0.11 13.14 -7.28
N VAL A 76 1.16 13.46 -7.12
CA VAL A 76 1.94 14.44 -7.89
C VAL A 76 3.19 13.80 -8.49
N THR A 77 3.80 14.44 -9.50
CA THR A 77 4.91 13.87 -10.27
C THR A 77 6.27 14.51 -9.94
N SER A 78 6.31 15.51 -9.08
CA SER A 78 7.58 16.17 -8.71
C SER A 78 7.62 16.65 -7.26
N GLY A 79 8.82 16.77 -6.70
CA GLY A 79 9.03 17.33 -5.37
C GLY A 79 8.57 18.80 -5.24
N LYS A 80 8.65 19.57 -6.34
CA LYS A 80 8.13 20.94 -6.39
C LYS A 80 6.61 20.96 -6.26
N GLU A 81 5.91 20.14 -7.05
CA GLU A 81 4.44 20.02 -6.97
C GLU A 81 3.98 19.55 -5.59
N LEU A 82 4.71 18.59 -4.97
CA LEU A 82 4.46 18.15 -3.61
C LEU A 82 4.53 19.34 -2.65
N PHE A 83 5.62 20.11 -2.68
CA PHE A 83 5.80 21.24 -1.79
C PHE A 83 4.74 22.34 -2.00
N ASP A 84 4.45 22.70 -3.26
CA ASP A 84 3.41 23.68 -3.61
C ASP A 84 2.02 23.21 -3.14
N THR A 85 1.77 21.91 -3.17
CA THR A 85 0.53 21.31 -2.68
C THR A 85 0.45 21.40 -1.16
N LEU A 86 1.50 21.03 -0.44
CA LEU A 86 1.55 21.13 1.02
C LEU A 86 1.43 22.57 1.51
N LYS A 87 2.03 23.52 0.78
CA LYS A 87 1.89 24.96 1.04
C LYS A 87 0.44 25.42 0.86
N ALA A 88 -0.26 24.93 -0.17
CA ALA A 88 -1.68 25.23 -0.39
C ALA A 88 -2.59 24.60 0.68
N LEU A 89 -2.25 23.44 1.22
CA LEU A 89 -2.99 22.80 2.32
C LEU A 89 -2.79 23.50 3.68
N ARG A 90 -1.68 24.22 3.86
CA ARG A 90 -1.30 24.84 5.14
C ARG A 90 -2.40 25.67 5.81
N PRO A 91 -3.13 26.56 5.12
CA PRO A 91 -4.21 27.35 5.74
C PRO A 91 -5.33 26.47 6.30
N LEU A 92 -5.79 25.45 5.54
CA LEU A 92 -6.81 24.50 6.01
C LEU A 92 -6.32 23.70 7.21
N ALA A 93 -5.10 23.16 7.13
CA ALA A 93 -4.48 22.40 8.21
C ALA A 93 -4.35 23.23 9.49
N LYS A 94 -3.93 24.50 9.37
CA LYS A 94 -3.80 25.42 10.51
C LYS A 94 -5.16 25.69 11.16
N LYS A 95 -6.20 25.96 10.36
CA LYS A 95 -7.58 26.18 10.83
C LYS A 95 -8.15 24.93 11.51
N ALA A 96 -7.77 23.73 11.04
CA ALA A 96 -8.21 22.46 11.61
C ALA A 96 -7.44 22.03 12.88
N GLY A 97 -6.43 22.80 13.35
CA GLY A 97 -5.62 22.46 14.51
C GLY A 97 -4.59 21.36 14.26
N VAL A 98 -4.13 21.24 12.99
CA VAL A 98 -3.13 20.26 12.58
C VAL A 98 -1.73 20.77 12.91
N PHE A 99 -0.87 19.93 13.51
CA PHE A 99 0.51 20.31 13.79
C PHE A 99 1.50 19.87 12.70
N ALA A 100 1.17 18.81 11.95
CA ALA A 100 1.97 18.35 10.82
C ALA A 100 1.14 17.62 9.77
N ILE A 101 1.62 17.64 8.52
CA ILE A 101 1.10 16.82 7.42
C ILE A 101 2.17 15.80 7.08
N ARG A 102 1.85 14.51 7.22
CA ARG A 102 2.70 13.36 6.88
C ARG A 102 2.35 12.86 5.49
N VAL A 103 3.37 12.62 4.65
CA VAL A 103 3.22 12.16 3.28
C VAL A 103 4.09 10.94 3.00
N GLU A 104 3.61 10.04 2.15
CA GLU A 104 4.33 8.88 1.63
C GLU A 104 4.08 8.73 0.13
N THR A 105 4.22 9.83 -0.62
CA THR A 105 3.96 9.85 -2.07
C THR A 105 4.98 9.02 -2.87
N GLU A 106 4.57 8.50 -4.01
CA GLU A 106 5.38 7.66 -4.89
C GLU A 106 6.31 8.46 -5.80
N LEU A 107 6.99 9.47 -5.23
CA LEU A 107 8.06 10.17 -5.91
C LEU A 107 9.37 9.42 -5.77
N ASP A 108 10.21 9.49 -6.81
CA ASP A 108 11.55 8.90 -6.82
C ASP A 108 12.41 9.41 -5.65
N ARG A 109 13.23 8.54 -5.09
CA ARG A 109 14.16 8.81 -3.99
C ARG A 109 15.07 10.02 -4.25
N ALA A 110 15.41 10.30 -5.51
CA ALA A 110 16.18 11.48 -5.90
C ALA A 110 15.51 12.82 -5.54
N CYS A 111 14.20 12.84 -5.25
CA CYS A 111 13.51 14.03 -4.77
C CYS A 111 13.81 14.37 -3.30
N GLN A 112 14.37 13.45 -2.48
CA GLN A 112 14.63 13.66 -1.05
C GLN A 112 15.41 14.95 -0.74
N PRO A 113 16.56 15.27 -1.41
CA PRO A 113 17.30 16.50 -1.12
C PRO A 113 16.48 17.77 -1.33
N THR A 114 15.56 17.75 -2.29
CA THR A 114 14.65 18.88 -2.54
C THR A 114 13.67 19.06 -1.39
N LEU A 115 13.07 17.98 -0.87
CA LEU A 115 12.15 18.04 0.26
C LEU A 115 12.85 18.56 1.53
N GLU A 116 14.05 18.10 1.80
CA GLU A 116 14.84 18.49 2.96
C GLU A 116 15.26 19.98 2.91
N ARG A 117 15.64 20.49 1.73
CA ARG A 117 15.91 21.93 1.52
C ARG A 117 14.65 22.79 1.77
N HIS A 118 13.48 22.27 1.54
CA HIS A 118 12.20 22.93 1.89
C HIS A 118 11.77 22.72 3.34
N GLY A 119 12.66 22.18 4.21
CA GLY A 119 12.43 22.04 5.64
C GLY A 119 11.54 20.87 6.04
N MET A 120 11.19 19.98 5.12
CA MET A 120 10.48 18.75 5.46
C MET A 120 11.40 17.81 6.29
N LYS A 121 10.80 17.04 7.17
CA LYS A 121 11.53 16.15 8.08
C LYS A 121 11.20 14.70 7.82
N LYS A 122 12.24 13.89 7.64
CA LYS A 122 12.07 12.44 7.48
C LYS A 122 11.36 11.84 8.71
N ALA A 123 10.38 11.00 8.47
CA ALA A 123 9.57 10.33 9.48
C ALA A 123 9.61 8.81 9.31
N ALA A 124 9.17 8.10 10.35
CA ALA A 124 9.00 6.65 10.24
C ALA A 124 7.85 6.34 9.27
N ALA A 125 8.06 5.38 8.38
CA ALA A 125 7.06 4.93 7.43
C ALA A 125 5.82 4.39 8.15
N ILE A 126 4.64 4.71 7.63
CA ILE A 126 3.36 4.15 8.04
C ILE A 126 3.05 2.93 7.18
N ILE A 127 3.22 3.05 5.87
CA ILE A 127 3.21 1.91 4.96
C ILE A 127 4.63 1.33 4.98
N PRO A 128 4.80 0.08 5.44
CA PRO A 128 6.12 -0.55 5.48
C PRO A 128 6.75 -0.59 4.09
N ASN A 129 8.07 -0.43 4.05
CA ASN A 129 8.88 -0.50 2.84
C ASN A 129 8.51 0.53 1.77
N PRO A 130 9.23 1.65 1.71
CA PRO A 130 9.03 2.67 0.69
C PRO A 130 9.46 2.20 -0.70
N SER A 131 10.23 1.12 -0.81
CA SER A 131 10.67 0.54 -2.07
C SER A 131 9.73 -0.57 -2.52
N THR A 132 9.59 -0.74 -3.82
CA THR A 132 8.74 -1.76 -4.43
C THR A 132 9.39 -2.35 -5.69
N ILE A 133 8.76 -3.40 -6.22
CA ILE A 133 9.03 -3.93 -7.55
C ILE A 133 7.75 -3.79 -8.35
N THR A 134 7.83 -3.17 -9.52
CA THR A 134 6.72 -3.04 -10.46
C THR A 134 7.00 -3.86 -11.73
N LEU A 135 5.95 -4.28 -12.41
CA LEU A 135 6.03 -4.98 -13.68
C LEU A 135 5.08 -4.31 -14.67
N ASP A 136 5.62 -3.88 -15.81
CA ASP A 136 4.80 -3.50 -16.95
C ASP A 136 4.10 -4.76 -17.50
N ILE A 137 2.78 -4.72 -17.52
CA ILE A 137 1.92 -5.80 -18.00
C ILE A 137 1.06 -5.34 -19.19
N SER A 138 1.46 -4.30 -19.90
CA SER A 138 0.74 -3.77 -21.07
C SER A 138 0.74 -4.73 -22.26
N ALA A 139 1.88 -5.43 -22.51
CA ALA A 139 2.02 -6.41 -23.56
C ALA A 139 1.12 -7.65 -23.38
N PRO A 140 0.84 -8.47 -24.42
CA PRO A 140 0.10 -9.74 -24.29
C PRO A 140 0.67 -10.65 -23.16
N PRO A 141 -0.17 -11.48 -22.50
CA PRO A 141 0.29 -12.30 -21.37
C PRO A 141 1.49 -13.19 -21.68
N GLU A 142 1.52 -13.80 -22.87
CA GLU A 142 2.60 -14.65 -23.34
C GLU A 142 3.92 -13.90 -23.50
N GLU A 143 3.89 -12.64 -23.95
CA GLU A 143 5.07 -11.77 -24.07
C GLU A 143 5.55 -11.34 -22.67
N VAL A 144 4.63 -10.93 -21.78
CA VAL A 144 4.96 -10.60 -20.39
C VAL A 144 5.60 -11.80 -19.70
N LEU A 145 5.03 -13.01 -19.84
CA LEU A 145 5.60 -14.24 -19.27
C LEU A 145 6.99 -14.55 -19.83
N ALA A 146 7.17 -14.37 -21.15
CA ALA A 146 8.45 -14.62 -21.80
C ALA A 146 9.55 -13.65 -21.34
N ALA A 147 9.18 -12.40 -21.02
CA ALA A 147 10.09 -11.37 -20.53
C ALA A 147 10.49 -11.52 -19.05
N LEU A 148 9.73 -12.31 -18.25
CA LEU A 148 10.08 -12.52 -16.84
C LEU A 148 11.48 -13.13 -16.70
N PRO A 149 12.19 -12.91 -15.57
CA PRO A 149 13.42 -13.61 -15.25
C PRO A 149 13.24 -15.13 -15.31
N GLN A 150 14.28 -15.86 -15.76
CA GLN A 150 14.25 -17.32 -15.96
C GLN A 150 13.72 -18.06 -14.72
N LYS A 151 14.14 -17.65 -13.51
CA LYS A 151 13.70 -18.26 -12.25
C LYS A 151 12.18 -18.20 -12.09
N GLY A 152 11.56 -17.05 -12.40
CA GLY A 152 10.09 -16.86 -12.32
C GLY A 152 9.36 -17.74 -13.32
N ARG A 153 9.77 -17.68 -14.61
CA ARG A 153 9.19 -18.53 -15.66
C ARG A 153 9.26 -20.01 -15.32
N HIS A 154 10.43 -20.47 -14.84
CA HIS A 154 10.63 -21.87 -14.45
C HIS A 154 9.71 -22.27 -13.30
N ALA A 155 9.60 -21.43 -12.26
CA ALA A 155 8.77 -21.71 -11.11
C ALA A 155 7.27 -21.78 -11.48
N ILE A 156 6.79 -20.86 -12.33
CA ILE A 156 5.41 -20.83 -12.82
C ILE A 156 5.10 -22.12 -13.59
N ARG A 157 5.88 -22.42 -14.63
CA ARG A 157 5.67 -23.61 -15.49
C ARG A 157 5.78 -24.93 -14.72
N ARG A 158 6.68 -24.98 -13.75
CA ARG A 158 6.83 -26.18 -12.92
C ARG A 158 5.62 -26.38 -12.01
N ALA A 159 5.12 -25.32 -11.36
CA ALA A 159 3.93 -25.43 -10.52
C ALA A 159 2.70 -25.91 -11.32
N GLU A 160 2.50 -25.40 -12.54
CA GLU A 160 1.42 -25.87 -13.43
C GLU A 160 1.57 -27.36 -13.76
N ARG A 161 2.76 -27.80 -14.19
CA ARG A 161 3.05 -29.20 -14.52
C ARG A 161 2.89 -30.12 -13.32
N ASP A 162 3.27 -29.66 -12.13
CA ASP A 162 3.19 -30.42 -10.88
C ASP A 162 1.75 -30.47 -10.32
N GLY A 163 0.77 -29.84 -11.00
CA GLY A 163 -0.67 -29.94 -10.67
C GLY A 163 -1.18 -28.89 -9.69
N VAL A 164 -0.44 -27.79 -9.46
CA VAL A 164 -0.96 -26.65 -8.70
C VAL A 164 -2.06 -25.96 -9.50
N THR A 165 -3.21 -25.73 -8.88
CA THR A 165 -4.33 -25.00 -9.46
C THR A 165 -4.61 -23.70 -8.71
N ILE A 166 -5.02 -22.66 -9.42
CA ILE A 166 -5.34 -21.36 -8.83
C ILE A 166 -6.84 -21.07 -9.00
N THR A 167 -7.48 -20.67 -7.92
CA THR A 167 -8.88 -20.28 -7.91
C THR A 167 -9.04 -18.85 -7.41
N SER A 168 -9.81 -18.04 -8.14
CA SER A 168 -10.37 -16.77 -7.63
C SER A 168 -11.62 -17.10 -6.81
N VAL A 169 -11.72 -16.54 -5.62
CA VAL A 169 -12.81 -16.85 -4.68
C VAL A 169 -13.43 -15.58 -4.11
N LYS A 170 -14.71 -15.67 -3.72
CA LYS A 170 -15.39 -14.60 -3.00
C LYS A 170 -14.84 -14.44 -1.58
N THR A 171 -14.86 -13.21 -1.03
CA THR A 171 -14.45 -12.91 0.34
C THR A 171 -15.55 -13.31 1.35
N THR A 172 -16.02 -14.56 1.27
CA THR A 172 -16.91 -15.13 2.28
C THR A 172 -16.19 -15.22 3.64
N GLU A 173 -16.96 -15.36 4.71
CA GLU A 173 -16.40 -15.54 6.06
C GLU A 173 -15.39 -16.70 6.12
N ALA A 174 -15.72 -17.84 5.48
CA ALA A 174 -14.84 -19.02 5.42
C ALA A 174 -13.54 -18.73 4.67
N ASN A 175 -13.60 -18.07 3.51
CA ASN A 175 -12.42 -17.73 2.70
C ASN A 175 -11.56 -16.67 3.38
N CYS A 176 -12.17 -15.67 4.03
CA CYS A 176 -11.44 -14.67 4.82
C CYS A 176 -10.71 -15.33 6.00
N LYS A 177 -11.35 -16.24 6.74
CA LYS A 177 -10.70 -17.01 7.81
C LYS A 177 -9.52 -17.82 7.28
N LYS A 178 -9.70 -18.54 6.16
CA LYS A 178 -8.64 -19.33 5.55
C LYS A 178 -7.43 -18.44 5.15
N MET A 179 -7.69 -17.29 4.51
CA MET A 179 -6.63 -16.35 4.16
C MET A 179 -5.92 -15.78 5.39
N TYR A 180 -6.68 -15.43 6.43
CA TYR A 180 -6.11 -14.90 7.67
C TYR A 180 -5.28 -15.95 8.43
N GLU A 181 -5.69 -17.22 8.45
CA GLU A 181 -4.90 -18.32 9.01
C GLU A 181 -3.55 -18.49 8.30
N LEU A 182 -3.56 -18.45 6.96
CA LEU A 182 -2.31 -18.48 6.16
C LEU A 182 -1.42 -17.27 6.47
N LEU A 183 -2.02 -16.08 6.53
CA LEU A 183 -1.30 -14.83 6.82
C LEU A 183 -0.71 -14.85 8.22
N SER A 184 -1.45 -15.33 9.22
CA SER A 184 -0.99 -15.45 10.61
C SER A 184 0.20 -16.40 10.72
N LYS A 185 0.15 -17.57 10.07
CA LYS A 185 1.25 -18.54 10.01
C LYS A 185 2.48 -17.96 9.29
N THR A 186 2.27 -17.22 8.21
CA THR A 186 3.36 -16.56 7.47
C THR A 186 4.03 -15.48 8.33
N ALA A 187 3.24 -14.72 9.08
CA ALA A 187 3.69 -13.61 9.91
C ALA A 187 4.38 -14.05 11.21
N GLU A 188 4.09 -15.25 11.70
CA GLU A 188 4.54 -15.76 12.99
C GLU A 188 6.06 -15.65 13.18
N GLY A 189 6.48 -14.85 14.19
CA GLY A 189 7.88 -14.58 14.49
C GLY A 189 8.63 -13.71 13.46
N GLN A 190 7.93 -13.18 12.43
CA GLN A 190 8.52 -12.39 11.36
C GLN A 190 8.08 -10.91 11.42
N PHE A 191 6.78 -10.68 11.44
CA PHE A 191 6.18 -9.35 11.46
C PHE A 191 4.80 -9.36 12.12
N GLY A 192 4.35 -8.18 12.55
CA GLY A 192 3.01 -8.03 13.11
C GLY A 192 1.93 -7.88 12.05
N ILE A 193 0.76 -8.44 12.31
CA ILE A 193 -0.44 -8.27 11.50
C ILE A 193 -1.55 -7.64 12.32
N ARG A 194 -2.54 -7.05 11.66
CA ARG A 194 -3.74 -6.50 12.30
C ARG A 194 -4.71 -7.60 12.70
N SER A 195 -5.77 -7.22 13.39
CA SER A 195 -6.85 -8.13 13.78
C SER A 195 -7.54 -8.75 12.56
N TYR A 196 -8.14 -9.93 12.74
CA TYR A 196 -8.95 -10.59 11.70
C TYR A 196 -10.06 -9.69 11.18
N ASN A 197 -10.75 -8.97 12.08
CA ASN A 197 -11.85 -8.09 11.69
C ASN A 197 -11.38 -6.98 10.71
N TYR A 198 -10.21 -6.40 10.95
CA TYR A 198 -9.65 -5.39 10.04
C TYR A 198 -9.43 -5.95 8.64
N TYR A 199 -8.82 -7.14 8.53
CA TYR A 199 -8.56 -7.76 7.23
C TYR A 199 -9.85 -8.18 6.52
N LYS A 200 -10.79 -8.78 7.25
CA LYS A 200 -12.09 -9.17 6.70
C LYS A 200 -12.83 -7.97 6.09
N GLU A 201 -12.99 -6.90 6.89
CA GLU A 201 -13.64 -5.68 6.42
C GLU A 201 -12.91 -5.05 5.22
N PHE A 202 -11.57 -5.06 5.25
CA PHE A 202 -10.75 -4.59 4.15
C PHE A 202 -11.04 -5.39 2.86
N TRP A 203 -10.90 -6.72 2.92
CA TRP A 203 -11.07 -7.56 1.74
C TRP A 203 -12.50 -7.51 1.19
N GLN A 204 -13.50 -7.56 2.06
CA GLN A 204 -14.91 -7.51 1.65
C GLN A 204 -15.30 -6.14 1.06
N SER A 205 -14.83 -5.04 1.64
CA SER A 205 -15.14 -3.70 1.13
C SER A 205 -14.57 -3.47 -0.27
N PHE A 206 -13.32 -3.86 -0.50
CA PHE A 206 -12.71 -3.72 -1.82
C PHE A 206 -13.30 -4.69 -2.85
N GLU A 207 -13.64 -5.92 -2.48
CA GLU A 207 -14.37 -6.83 -3.38
C GLU A 207 -15.74 -6.27 -3.74
N LYS A 208 -16.51 -5.78 -2.75
CA LYS A 208 -17.82 -5.16 -2.97
C LYS A 208 -17.76 -3.97 -3.92
N ALA A 209 -16.72 -3.17 -3.84
CA ALA A 209 -16.46 -2.05 -4.75
C ALA A 209 -15.95 -2.50 -6.14
N GLY A 210 -15.74 -3.80 -6.35
CA GLY A 210 -15.17 -4.32 -7.59
C GLY A 210 -13.68 -4.03 -7.78
N LEU A 211 -12.99 -3.58 -6.72
CA LEU A 211 -11.58 -3.17 -6.76
C LEU A 211 -10.62 -4.22 -6.22
N GLY A 212 -11.12 -5.31 -5.63
CA GLY A 212 -10.30 -6.33 -5.00
C GLY A 212 -10.72 -7.76 -5.35
N GLN A 213 -9.76 -8.69 -5.28
CA GLN A 213 -10.00 -10.12 -5.52
C GLN A 213 -9.10 -10.97 -4.62
N LEU A 214 -9.68 -12.03 -4.04
CA LEU A 214 -8.99 -13.06 -3.29
C LEU A 214 -8.70 -14.28 -4.17
N PHE A 215 -7.49 -14.82 -4.04
CA PHE A 215 -7.04 -16.00 -4.79
C PHE A 215 -6.44 -17.03 -3.85
N PHE A 216 -6.63 -18.31 -4.18
CA PHE A 216 -5.96 -19.43 -3.52
C PHE A 216 -5.22 -20.32 -4.52
N ALA A 217 -4.02 -20.74 -4.13
CA ALA A 217 -3.31 -21.84 -4.77
C ALA A 217 -3.64 -23.15 -4.05
N ASN A 218 -4.06 -24.15 -4.81
CA ASN A 218 -4.43 -25.45 -4.30
C ASN A 218 -3.46 -26.50 -4.86
N PHE A 219 -3.03 -27.41 -3.99
CA PHE A 219 -2.22 -28.56 -4.33
C PHE A 219 -2.66 -29.77 -3.51
N GLU A 220 -2.92 -30.92 -4.16
CA GLU A 220 -3.40 -32.14 -3.52
C GLU A 220 -4.61 -31.92 -2.60
N GLY A 221 -5.59 -31.11 -3.09
CA GLY A 221 -6.81 -30.80 -2.35
C GLY A 221 -6.65 -29.80 -1.18
N LYS A 222 -5.45 -29.26 -0.95
CA LYS A 222 -5.15 -28.33 0.15
C LYS A 222 -4.81 -26.95 -0.38
N VAL A 223 -5.26 -25.89 0.32
CA VAL A 223 -4.82 -24.53 0.07
C VAL A 223 -3.41 -24.34 0.60
N VAL A 224 -2.44 -24.07 -0.29
CA VAL A 224 -1.01 -23.91 0.04
C VAL A 224 -0.52 -22.48 -0.02
N ALA A 225 -1.22 -21.59 -0.73
CA ALA A 225 -0.94 -20.14 -0.71
C ALA A 225 -2.21 -19.34 -0.96
N GLY A 226 -2.20 -18.08 -0.56
CA GLY A 226 -3.27 -17.12 -0.77
C GLY A 226 -2.73 -15.74 -1.15
N ALA A 227 -3.48 -15.01 -1.95
CA ALA A 227 -3.17 -13.64 -2.36
C ALA A 227 -4.42 -12.78 -2.38
N TYR A 228 -4.31 -11.55 -1.89
CA TYR A 228 -5.32 -10.52 -2.12
C TYR A 228 -4.72 -9.40 -2.96
N ALA A 229 -5.33 -9.11 -4.07
CA ALA A 229 -4.89 -8.07 -5.00
C ALA A 229 -6.00 -7.05 -5.26
N MET A 230 -5.58 -5.81 -5.56
CA MET A 230 -6.48 -4.70 -5.87
C MET A 230 -6.15 -4.12 -7.24
N THR A 231 -7.15 -3.49 -7.88
CA THR A 231 -6.98 -2.71 -9.11
C THR A 231 -7.50 -1.30 -8.91
N PHE A 232 -6.77 -0.29 -9.42
CA PHE A 232 -7.18 1.10 -9.32
C PHE A 232 -6.54 1.92 -10.45
N GLY A 233 -7.36 2.60 -11.28
CA GLY A 233 -6.87 3.23 -12.49
C GLY A 233 -6.23 2.19 -13.41
N THR A 234 -4.98 2.40 -13.77
CA THR A 234 -4.17 1.50 -14.61
C THR A 234 -3.22 0.61 -13.81
N LYS A 235 -3.27 0.68 -12.47
CA LYS A 235 -2.36 -0.04 -11.57
C LYS A 235 -3.08 -1.15 -10.80
N SER A 236 -2.45 -2.32 -10.70
CA SER A 236 -2.83 -3.34 -9.71
C SER A 236 -1.81 -3.40 -8.58
N THR A 237 -2.26 -3.79 -7.39
CA THR A 237 -1.45 -3.84 -6.18
C THR A 237 -1.60 -5.19 -5.50
N TYR A 238 -0.50 -5.93 -5.33
CA TYR A 238 -0.42 -7.16 -4.54
C TYR A 238 -0.38 -6.81 -3.05
N LYS A 239 -1.57 -6.72 -2.44
CA LYS A 239 -1.72 -6.18 -1.09
C LYS A 239 -1.31 -7.14 0.01
N ASP A 240 -1.82 -8.36 -0.02
CA ASP A 240 -1.54 -9.37 0.98
C ASP A 240 -1.18 -10.70 0.30
N GLY A 241 -0.17 -11.36 0.82
CA GLY A 241 0.28 -12.66 0.34
C GLY A 241 0.73 -13.55 1.49
N ALA A 242 0.37 -14.81 1.39
CA ALA A 242 0.70 -15.81 2.39
C ALA A 242 0.90 -17.17 1.77
N SER A 243 1.73 -18.00 2.38
CA SER A 243 1.94 -19.37 1.96
C SER A 243 2.28 -20.26 3.15
N VAL A 244 2.02 -21.56 3.00
CA VAL A 244 2.50 -22.55 3.98
C VAL A 244 4.03 -22.57 3.97
N ARG A 245 4.64 -22.77 5.13
CA ARG A 245 6.12 -22.86 5.26
C ARG A 245 6.69 -24.17 4.70
N GLU A 246 5.89 -25.20 4.70
CA GLU A 246 6.26 -26.49 4.12
C GLU A 246 6.40 -26.36 2.60
N ARG A 247 7.52 -26.86 2.05
CA ARG A 247 7.76 -26.82 0.60
C ARG A 247 7.02 -27.95 -0.12
N THR A 248 5.70 -28.03 0.07
CA THR A 248 4.85 -29.08 -0.50
C THR A 248 4.63 -28.92 -2.00
N ALA A 249 4.63 -27.67 -2.49
CA ALA A 249 4.39 -27.36 -3.91
C ALA A 249 5.38 -26.28 -4.38
N TYR A 250 6.39 -26.70 -5.16
CA TYR A 250 7.35 -25.74 -5.71
C TYR A 250 6.67 -24.77 -6.68
N GLY A 251 6.94 -23.47 -6.51
CA GLY A 251 6.44 -22.43 -7.41
C GLY A 251 4.95 -22.07 -7.22
N ALA A 252 4.22 -22.65 -6.27
CA ALA A 252 2.80 -22.36 -6.06
C ALA A 252 2.53 -20.84 -5.88
N SER A 253 3.33 -20.14 -5.08
CA SER A 253 3.21 -18.69 -4.92
C SER A 253 3.56 -17.90 -6.20
N HIS A 254 4.46 -18.43 -7.05
CA HIS A 254 4.79 -17.80 -8.33
C HIS A 254 3.65 -17.96 -9.33
N LEU A 255 3.06 -19.16 -9.43
CA LEU A 255 1.89 -19.39 -10.27
C LEU A 255 0.69 -18.56 -9.77
N LEU A 256 0.47 -18.52 -8.45
CA LEU A 256 -0.56 -17.68 -7.85
C LEU A 256 -0.42 -16.22 -8.27
N GLN A 257 0.78 -15.68 -8.16
CA GLN A 257 1.08 -14.30 -8.55
C GLN A 257 0.91 -14.08 -10.06
N TRP A 258 1.29 -15.05 -10.89
CA TRP A 258 1.07 -14.98 -12.32
C TRP A 258 -0.43 -14.90 -12.66
N LYS A 259 -1.27 -15.71 -12.02
CA LYS A 259 -2.74 -15.65 -12.20
C LYS A 259 -3.36 -14.35 -11.69
N VAL A 260 -2.78 -13.73 -10.66
CA VAL A 260 -3.15 -12.36 -10.24
C VAL A 260 -2.82 -11.36 -11.35
N ILE A 261 -1.68 -11.48 -12.01
CA ILE A 261 -1.27 -10.62 -13.14
C ILE A 261 -2.24 -10.79 -14.32
N GLU A 262 -2.57 -12.03 -14.71
CA GLU A 262 -3.55 -12.32 -15.77
C GLU A 262 -4.93 -11.71 -15.45
N TRP A 263 -5.39 -11.84 -14.20
CA TRP A 263 -6.62 -11.20 -13.74
C TRP A 263 -6.53 -9.67 -13.83
N ALA A 264 -5.45 -9.06 -13.42
CA ALA A 264 -5.26 -7.61 -13.52
C ALA A 264 -5.31 -7.15 -14.98
N LYS A 265 -4.63 -7.86 -15.88
CA LYS A 265 -4.69 -7.59 -17.33
C LYS A 265 -6.10 -7.67 -17.89
N SER A 266 -6.89 -8.68 -17.52
CA SER A 266 -8.29 -8.82 -17.98
C SER A 266 -9.16 -7.63 -17.57
N ARG A 267 -8.70 -6.81 -16.64
CA ARG A 267 -9.36 -5.57 -16.17
C ARG A 267 -8.78 -4.30 -16.80
N GLY A 268 -7.92 -4.42 -17.80
CA GLY A 268 -7.31 -3.27 -18.47
C GLY A 268 -6.12 -2.64 -17.72
N ILE A 269 -5.57 -3.34 -16.72
CA ILE A 269 -4.40 -2.87 -15.97
C ILE A 269 -3.12 -3.01 -16.80
N THR A 270 -2.26 -2.01 -16.74
CA THR A 270 -0.99 -1.97 -17.48
C THR A 270 0.23 -2.04 -16.58
N LEU A 271 0.10 -1.76 -15.27
CA LEU A 271 1.20 -1.80 -14.31
C LEU A 271 0.80 -2.66 -13.09
N HIS A 272 1.63 -3.66 -12.74
CA HIS A 272 1.46 -4.46 -11.53
C HIS A 272 2.49 -4.09 -10.48
N ASP A 273 2.05 -3.68 -9.29
CA ASP A 273 2.88 -3.35 -8.14
C ASP A 273 2.87 -4.51 -7.14
N PHE A 274 4.04 -5.12 -6.93
CA PHE A 274 4.22 -6.20 -5.95
C PHE A 274 4.24 -5.71 -4.50
N CYS A 275 4.13 -4.41 -4.25
CA CYS A 275 4.31 -3.79 -2.94
C CYS A 275 5.69 -4.06 -2.32
N GLY A 276 5.92 -3.53 -1.16
CA GLY A 276 7.13 -3.52 -0.36
C GLY A 276 8.26 -4.50 -0.72
N SER A 277 9.44 -3.96 -0.95
CA SER A 277 10.69 -4.65 -1.22
C SER A 277 11.78 -4.07 -0.31
N PRO A 278 12.88 -4.77 -0.03
CA PRO A 278 14.12 -4.11 0.40
C PRO A 278 14.50 -3.00 -0.59
N PRO A 279 15.16 -1.93 -0.14
CA PRO A 279 15.71 -0.92 -1.04
C PRO A 279 16.70 -1.51 -2.05
N SER A 280 16.92 -0.83 -3.16
CA SER A 280 17.80 -1.30 -4.24
C SER A 280 19.23 -1.57 -3.76
N ASP A 281 19.74 -0.78 -2.81
CA ASP A 281 21.05 -0.92 -2.19
C ASP A 281 21.13 -2.06 -1.16
N GLU A 282 19.98 -2.59 -0.70
CA GLU A 282 19.91 -3.66 0.31
C GLU A 282 19.25 -4.96 -0.19
N ILE A 283 18.87 -5.05 -1.45
CA ILE A 283 18.16 -6.23 -1.99
C ILE A 283 18.93 -7.54 -1.83
N ASN A 284 20.26 -7.48 -1.86
CA ASN A 284 21.14 -8.64 -1.69
C ASN A 284 21.57 -8.86 -0.23
N ASN A 285 21.20 -7.98 0.70
CA ASN A 285 21.51 -8.11 2.11
C ASN A 285 20.65 -9.23 2.73
N ARG A 286 21.29 -10.36 3.07
CA ARG A 286 20.63 -11.54 3.64
C ARG A 286 20.05 -11.32 5.03
N ASP A 287 20.60 -10.33 5.76
CA ASP A 287 20.15 -9.97 7.12
C ASP A 287 18.99 -8.98 7.10
N HIS A 288 18.61 -8.46 5.93
CA HIS A 288 17.46 -7.57 5.81
C HIS A 288 16.16 -8.33 6.12
N PRO A 289 15.26 -7.80 7.00
CA PRO A 289 14.03 -8.49 7.43
C PRO A 289 13.12 -8.93 6.28
N HIS A 290 13.17 -8.22 5.16
CA HIS A 290 12.37 -8.51 3.97
C HIS A 290 13.15 -9.15 2.82
N HIS A 291 14.37 -9.70 3.08
CA HIS A 291 15.19 -10.32 2.04
C HIS A 291 14.43 -11.42 1.27
N GLY A 292 13.76 -12.34 1.99
CA GLY A 292 13.00 -13.42 1.36
C GLY A 292 11.86 -12.94 0.46
N VAL A 293 11.17 -11.87 0.89
CA VAL A 293 10.10 -11.22 0.10
C VAL A 293 10.67 -10.56 -1.15
N GLY A 294 11.81 -9.85 -1.03
CA GLY A 294 12.53 -9.27 -2.16
C GLY A 294 12.94 -10.32 -3.18
N MET A 295 13.56 -11.41 -2.71
CA MET A 295 13.99 -12.53 -3.57
C MET A 295 12.84 -13.24 -4.29
N PHE A 296 11.64 -13.27 -3.71
CA PHE A 296 10.44 -13.75 -4.37
C PHE A 296 10.02 -12.80 -5.50
N LYS A 297 9.95 -11.49 -5.22
CA LYS A 297 9.47 -10.48 -6.17
C LYS A 297 10.45 -10.26 -7.33
N THR A 298 11.77 -10.38 -7.09
CA THR A 298 12.80 -10.30 -8.15
C THR A 298 12.71 -11.45 -9.17
N ALA A 299 11.91 -12.48 -8.90
CA ALA A 299 11.58 -13.49 -9.89
C ALA A 299 10.63 -12.99 -11.01
N PHE A 300 10.01 -11.82 -10.82
CA PHE A 300 9.11 -11.18 -11.79
C PHE A 300 9.76 -9.96 -12.47
N ASN A 301 10.47 -9.13 -11.72
CA ASN A 301 11.30 -8.04 -12.26
C ASN A 301 12.49 -7.81 -11.31
N LYS A 302 13.68 -7.60 -11.86
CA LYS A 302 14.90 -7.34 -11.09
C LYS A 302 15.05 -5.89 -10.67
N GLU A 303 14.34 -4.98 -11.34
CA GLU A 303 14.42 -3.56 -11.07
C GLU A 303 13.60 -3.20 -9.82
N ILE A 304 14.22 -2.46 -8.91
CA ILE A 304 13.60 -1.98 -7.68
C ILE A 304 13.35 -0.49 -7.81
N THR A 305 12.13 -0.09 -7.55
CA THR A 305 11.73 1.32 -7.49
C THR A 305 11.85 1.81 -6.06
N ASP A 306 12.75 2.76 -5.81
CA ASP A 306 12.91 3.39 -4.51
C ASP A 306 12.16 4.73 -4.46
N TYR A 307 11.16 4.83 -3.60
CA TYR A 307 10.43 6.07 -3.36
C TYR A 307 11.06 6.91 -2.25
N ILE A 308 10.63 8.17 -2.14
CA ILE A 308 11.13 9.12 -1.12
C ILE A 308 10.97 8.60 0.32
N GLY A 309 10.02 7.69 0.58
CA GLY A 309 9.62 7.27 1.93
C GLY A 309 8.70 8.29 2.59
N CYS A 310 8.77 8.38 3.90
CA CYS A 310 7.84 9.16 4.72
C CYS A 310 8.46 10.49 5.15
N TYR A 311 7.72 11.59 4.94
CA TYR A 311 8.13 12.94 5.34
C TYR A 311 7.03 13.71 6.05
N ASP A 312 7.41 14.53 7.02
CA ASP A 312 6.51 15.45 7.74
C ASP A 312 6.73 16.90 7.27
N TYR A 313 5.63 17.56 6.84
CA TYR A 313 5.55 18.99 6.61
C TYR A 313 5.00 19.67 7.86
N ILE A 314 5.81 20.54 8.47
CA ILE A 314 5.52 21.10 9.80
C ILE A 314 4.59 22.30 9.70
N ILE A 315 3.46 22.26 10.43
CA ILE A 315 2.50 23.36 10.55
C ILE A 315 2.71 24.13 11.86
N GLN A 316 2.83 23.42 12.99
CA GLN A 316 3.04 23.99 14.32
C GLN A 316 4.35 23.45 14.93
N PRO A 317 5.45 24.20 14.89
CA PRO A 317 6.77 23.72 15.27
C PRO A 317 6.87 23.18 16.71
N THR A 318 6.23 23.86 17.67
CA THR A 318 6.29 23.46 19.09
C THR A 318 5.62 22.10 19.32
N ASN A 319 4.39 21.90 18.82
CA ASN A 319 3.66 20.66 18.97
C ASN A 319 4.35 19.51 18.20
N TYR A 320 4.90 19.82 17.01
CA TYR A 320 5.68 18.85 16.24
C TYR A 320 6.95 18.41 16.99
N LYS A 321 7.69 19.32 17.64
CA LYS A 321 8.87 19.00 18.42
C LYS A 321 8.56 18.04 19.58
N ILE A 322 7.44 18.28 20.28
CA ILE A 322 6.98 17.38 21.36
C ILE A 322 6.56 16.03 20.77
N TRP A 323 5.80 16.03 19.68
CA TRP A 323 5.39 14.83 18.98
C TRP A 323 6.58 13.95 18.60
N LYS A 324 7.57 14.52 17.93
CA LYS A 324 8.77 13.81 17.45
C LYS A 324 9.63 13.27 18.60
N LYS A 325 9.74 14.02 19.70
CA LYS A 325 10.57 13.63 20.84
C LYS A 325 9.97 12.47 21.65
N ILE A 326 8.69 12.54 21.98
CA ILE A 326 8.04 11.57 22.88
C ILE A 326 6.60 11.21 22.46
N GLY A 327 5.86 12.17 21.86
CA GLY A 327 4.42 12.05 21.64
C GLY A 327 4.06 10.84 20.78
N GLU A 328 4.71 10.66 19.64
CA GLU A 328 4.44 9.55 18.74
C GLU A 328 4.60 8.18 19.43
N ARG A 329 5.68 8.00 20.19
CA ARG A 329 5.96 6.77 20.93
C ARG A 329 4.89 6.49 21.99
N ILE A 330 4.50 7.53 22.76
CA ILE A 330 3.47 7.41 23.80
C ILE A 330 2.12 7.06 23.20
N HIS A 331 1.67 7.77 22.16
CA HIS A 331 0.40 7.51 21.49
C HIS A 331 0.33 6.11 20.90
N ARG A 332 1.39 5.66 20.22
CA ARG A 332 1.48 4.29 19.68
C ARG A 332 1.39 3.24 20.76
N ARG A 333 2.12 3.42 21.88
CA ARG A 333 2.10 2.47 23.02
C ARG A 333 0.72 2.41 23.68
N LEU A 334 0.12 3.54 24.00
CA LEU A 334 -1.20 3.60 24.63
C LEU A 334 -2.30 3.03 23.74
N TYR A 335 -2.25 3.31 22.44
CA TYR A 335 -3.18 2.75 21.47
C TYR A 335 -3.07 1.22 21.43
N PHE A 336 -1.85 0.69 21.30
CA PHE A 336 -1.62 -0.75 21.28
C PHE A 336 -2.05 -1.45 22.59
N GLN A 337 -1.80 -0.82 23.73
CA GLN A 337 -2.25 -1.36 25.01
C GLN A 337 -3.77 -1.49 25.10
N ARG A 338 -4.51 -0.52 24.53
CA ARG A 338 -5.99 -0.47 24.58
C ARG A 338 -6.66 -1.35 23.53
N THR A 339 -6.12 -1.40 22.34
CA THR A 339 -6.79 -2.01 21.18
C THR A 339 -6.15 -3.31 20.71
N LYS A 340 -4.91 -3.60 21.14
CA LYS A 340 -4.05 -4.68 20.64
C LYS A 340 -3.82 -4.61 19.13
N ASP A 341 -3.98 -3.40 18.54
CA ASP A 341 -3.77 -3.13 17.10
C ASP A 341 -2.79 -1.97 16.89
N TYR A 342 -2.33 -1.80 15.66
CA TYR A 342 -1.36 -0.76 15.31
C TYR A 342 -2.02 0.62 15.22
N TYR A 343 -1.28 1.62 15.69
CA TYR A 343 -1.74 3.01 15.74
C TYR A 343 -2.00 3.63 14.36
N TYR A 344 -1.18 3.26 13.35
CA TYR A 344 -1.27 3.77 11.98
C TYR A 344 -1.94 2.75 11.04
#